data_ecfc1b502cfb26bb0a1d11db27b1a54c
#
_entry.id   ecfc1b502cfb26bb0a1d11db27b1a54c
#
_cell.length_a   1.000
_cell.length_b   1.000
_cell.length_c   1.000
_cell.angle_alpha   90.00
_cell.angle_beta   90.00
_cell.angle_gamma   90.00
#
_symmetry.space_group_name_H-M   'P 1'
#
loop_
_entity.id
_entity.type
_entity.pdbx_description
1 polymer ?
#
loop_
_entity_poly.entity_id
_entity_poly.type
_entity_poly.pdbx_seq_one_letter_code
_entity_poly.pdbx_strand_id
1 'polypeptide(L)'
;MYLFGSKRIRRTWYNVQKKRILDKFKIQEGIVGEYYTQYKSMKAVIIGSDEIFALHTGPTPVFWGYALPSDNVFAYAGCFGPTTITDIQAKRCESFVRGGLENLTALSVRDRNSHDIIEKLIGQDVEIVCDPVLLYGYKDELQTLPKVVQKPYLLVYAYDNNMNNIQEVQAIKKYAKARGLQIVSPGFYHDWCDKNINVDPVTLLSYFRDAQCVVTDTFHGSVMSILVNAEL
;
A
#
# COMPACT_ATOMS: atom_id res chain seq x y z
N MET A 1 28.50 20.07 9.21
CA MET A 1 27.43 19.79 10.21
C MET A 1 26.08 20.42 9.86
N TYR A 2 25.99 21.56 9.19
CA TYR A 2 24.73 22.23 8.81
C TYR A 2 23.89 21.56 7.69
N LEU A 3 24.51 20.81 6.77
CA LEU A 3 23.81 20.17 5.65
C LEU A 3 22.92 18.99 6.05
N PHE A 4 23.30 18.25 7.10
CA PHE A 4 22.49 17.12 7.60
C PHE A 4 21.20 17.59 8.30
N GLY A 5 21.22 18.75 8.97
CA GLY A 5 20.04 19.33 9.61
C GLY A 5 18.97 19.78 8.64
N SER A 6 19.34 20.34 7.48
CA SER A 6 18.39 20.87 6.50
C SER A 6 17.60 19.77 5.77
N LYS A 7 18.22 18.64 5.43
CA LYS A 7 17.55 17.50 4.80
C LYS A 7 16.51 16.84 5.74
N ARG A 8 16.89 16.65 7.00
CA ARG A 8 16.00 16.10 8.02
C ARG A 8 14.79 17.02 8.27
N ILE A 9 14.99 18.32 8.33
CA ILE A 9 13.92 19.30 8.50
C ILE A 9 12.95 19.26 7.30
N ARG A 10 13.47 19.22 6.07
CA ARG A 10 12.65 19.13 4.86
C ARG A 10 11.79 17.87 4.83
N ARG A 11 12.37 16.71 5.16
CA ARG A 11 11.65 15.44 5.25
C ARG A 11 10.59 15.48 6.34
N THR A 12 10.91 16.02 7.52
CA THR A 12 9.94 16.18 8.61
C THR A 12 8.77 17.06 8.20
N TRP A 13 9.06 18.21 7.58
CA TRP A 13 8.03 19.11 7.09
C TRP A 13 7.15 18.43 6.03
N TYR A 14 7.77 17.74 5.09
CA TYR A 14 7.05 16.94 4.09
C TYR A 14 6.07 15.95 4.74
N ASN A 15 6.53 15.20 5.73
CA ASN A 15 5.70 14.21 6.43
C ASN A 15 4.55 14.85 7.22
N VAL A 16 4.76 16.03 7.82
CA VAL A 16 3.68 16.78 8.47
C VAL A 16 2.61 17.19 7.46
N GLN A 17 3.01 17.70 6.30
CA GLN A 17 2.07 18.07 5.24
C GLN A 17 1.35 16.84 4.67
N LYS A 18 2.07 15.74 4.43
CA LYS A 18 1.50 14.46 4.01
C LYS A 18 0.38 14.01 4.97
N LYS A 19 0.69 14.00 6.27
CA LYS A 19 -0.30 13.64 7.29
C LYS A 19 -1.55 14.52 7.21
N ARG A 20 -1.40 15.83 7.11
CA ARG A 20 -2.54 16.77 7.01
C ARG A 20 -3.42 16.50 5.79
N ILE A 21 -2.82 16.23 4.63
CA ILE A 21 -3.56 15.92 3.39
C ILE A 21 -4.33 14.60 3.56
N LEU A 22 -3.67 13.56 4.09
CA LEU A 22 -4.30 12.27 4.31
C LEU A 22 -5.41 12.32 5.37
N ASP A 23 -5.22 13.04 6.47
CA ASP A 23 -6.24 13.20 7.50
C ASP A 23 -7.46 13.95 6.94
N LYS A 24 -7.23 15.02 6.16
CA LYS A 24 -8.31 15.75 5.48
C LYS A 24 -9.07 14.85 4.51
N PHE A 25 -8.36 14.09 3.68
CA PHE A 25 -8.95 13.15 2.73
C PHE A 25 -9.82 12.11 3.45
N LYS A 26 -9.30 11.48 4.51
CA LYS A 26 -10.04 10.49 5.29
C LYS A 26 -11.35 11.04 5.86
N ILE A 27 -11.32 12.28 6.36
CA ILE A 27 -12.52 12.95 6.90
C ILE A 27 -13.51 13.23 5.78
N GLN A 28 -13.06 13.74 4.62
CA GLN A 28 -13.92 14.09 3.49
C GLN A 28 -14.61 12.86 2.89
N GLU A 29 -13.90 11.74 2.83
CA GLU A 29 -14.44 10.48 2.29
C GLU A 29 -15.15 9.61 3.36
N GLY A 30 -15.23 10.07 4.60
CA GLY A 30 -15.87 9.31 5.67
C GLY A 30 -15.21 7.97 6.00
N ILE A 31 -13.92 7.82 5.69
CA ILE A 31 -13.17 6.56 5.78
C ILE A 31 -12.82 6.21 7.24
N VAL A 32 -12.80 7.16 8.16
CA VAL A 32 -12.32 6.94 9.51
C VAL A 32 -13.45 7.15 10.52
N GLY A 33 -13.74 6.08 11.28
CA GLY A 33 -14.47 6.19 12.53
C GLY A 33 -13.57 6.75 13.65
N GLU A 34 -14.13 6.83 14.84
CA GLU A 34 -13.36 7.24 16.02
C GLU A 34 -12.37 6.14 16.43
N TYR A 35 -11.13 6.52 16.73
CA TYR A 35 -10.14 5.61 17.26
C TYR A 35 -10.60 5.06 18.61
N TYR A 36 -10.41 3.74 18.81
CA TYR A 36 -10.77 3.03 20.04
C TYR A 36 -12.25 3.03 20.39
N THR A 37 -13.13 3.35 19.45
CA THR A 37 -14.57 3.23 19.66
C THR A 37 -14.97 1.77 19.64
N GLN A 38 -15.62 1.31 20.69
CA GLN A 38 -16.25 0.00 20.72
C GLN A 38 -17.64 0.07 20.08
N TYR A 39 -17.76 -0.50 18.90
CA TYR A 39 -19.07 -0.73 18.29
C TYR A 39 -19.76 -1.88 19.02
N LYS A 40 -21.03 -1.69 19.41
CA LYS A 40 -21.78 -2.71 20.18
C LYS A 40 -22.16 -3.91 19.33
N SER A 41 -22.50 -3.70 18.06
CA SER A 41 -22.79 -4.76 17.10
C SER A 41 -22.67 -4.25 15.68
N MET A 42 -22.24 -5.10 14.78
CA MET A 42 -22.23 -4.87 13.34
C MET A 42 -22.87 -6.06 12.63
N LYS A 43 -23.55 -5.83 11.50
CA LYS A 43 -24.13 -6.90 10.70
C LYS A 43 -23.03 -7.77 10.08
N ALA A 44 -21.94 -7.16 9.65
CA ALA A 44 -20.79 -7.81 9.10
C ALA A 44 -19.56 -6.91 9.25
N VAL A 45 -18.37 -7.54 9.27
CA VAL A 45 -17.07 -6.87 9.20
C VAL A 45 -16.31 -7.45 8.02
N ILE A 46 -15.78 -6.58 7.17
CA ILE A 46 -14.88 -6.98 6.08
C ILE A 46 -13.47 -6.50 6.43
N ILE A 47 -12.54 -7.43 6.52
CA ILE A 47 -11.11 -7.19 6.76
C ILE A 47 -10.41 -7.29 5.40
N GLY A 48 -9.56 -6.37 5.11
CA GLY A 48 -8.77 -6.46 3.90
C GLY A 48 -8.58 -5.13 3.27
N SER A 49 -7.85 -5.07 2.26
CA SER A 49 -6.92 -6.04 1.67
C SER A 49 -5.51 -5.84 2.25
N ASP A 50 -4.47 -6.06 1.44
CA ASP A 50 -3.07 -5.81 1.80
C ASP A 50 -2.47 -6.87 2.77
N GLU A 51 -1.32 -6.58 3.34
CA GLU A 51 -0.54 -7.47 4.19
C GLU A 51 -1.11 -7.61 5.61
N ILE A 52 -2.45 -7.79 5.71
CA ILE A 52 -3.17 -7.87 6.99
C ILE A 52 -2.76 -9.10 7.83
N PHE A 53 -2.30 -10.15 7.18
CA PHE A 53 -1.83 -11.38 7.83
C PHE A 53 -0.31 -11.44 8.00
N ALA A 54 0.41 -10.36 7.65
CA ALA A 54 1.87 -10.33 7.74
C ALA A 54 2.36 -10.24 9.19
N LEU A 55 3.32 -11.09 9.55
CA LEU A 55 3.87 -11.14 10.90
C LEU A 55 5.05 -10.18 11.15
N HIS A 56 5.56 -9.51 10.11
CA HIS A 56 6.64 -8.54 10.27
C HIS A 56 6.18 -7.22 10.88
N THR A 57 4.89 -6.89 10.73
CA THR A 57 4.25 -5.73 11.37
C THR A 57 3.71 -6.03 12.77
N GLY A 58 3.79 -7.30 13.20
CA GLY A 58 3.17 -7.82 14.40
C GLY A 58 1.73 -8.28 14.18
N PRO A 59 1.29 -9.33 14.91
CA PRO A 59 -0.07 -9.82 14.78
C PRO A 59 -1.05 -8.84 15.41
N THR A 60 -1.92 -8.26 14.59
CA THR A 60 -3.00 -7.38 15.04
C THR A 60 -4.29 -8.20 15.16
N PRO A 61 -4.79 -8.53 16.38
CA PRO A 61 -5.86 -9.52 16.56
C PRO A 61 -7.13 -9.24 15.74
N VAL A 62 -7.50 -7.99 15.54
CA VAL A 62 -8.69 -7.62 14.75
C VAL A 62 -8.59 -8.05 13.28
N PHE A 63 -7.39 -8.14 12.71
CA PHE A 63 -7.19 -8.63 11.34
C PHE A 63 -7.35 -10.15 11.22
N TRP A 64 -7.40 -10.84 12.35
CA TRP A 64 -7.62 -12.27 12.45
C TRP A 64 -9.03 -12.62 12.95
N GLY A 65 -9.96 -11.68 12.88
CA GLY A 65 -11.34 -11.89 13.32
C GLY A 65 -11.54 -11.92 14.83
N TYR A 66 -10.49 -11.62 15.64
CA TYR A 66 -10.63 -11.61 17.09
C TYR A 66 -11.24 -10.31 17.60
N ALA A 67 -12.09 -10.44 18.63
CA ALA A 67 -12.69 -9.31 19.34
C ALA A 67 -13.46 -8.30 18.45
N LEU A 68 -14.05 -8.78 17.38
CA LEU A 68 -14.89 -7.98 16.50
C LEU A 68 -16.36 -8.03 16.94
N PRO A 69 -17.14 -6.95 16.75
CA PRO A 69 -18.53 -6.86 17.19
C PRO A 69 -19.50 -7.48 16.16
N SER A 70 -19.14 -8.60 15.56
CA SER A 70 -19.93 -9.32 14.54
C SER A 70 -19.55 -10.80 14.50
N ASP A 71 -20.55 -11.65 14.29
CA ASP A 71 -20.35 -13.08 14.01
C ASP A 71 -20.09 -13.33 12.50
N ASN A 72 -20.30 -12.32 11.65
CA ASN A 72 -20.06 -12.38 10.22
C ASN A 72 -18.80 -11.59 9.87
N VAL A 73 -17.65 -12.26 9.86
CA VAL A 73 -16.36 -11.65 9.56
C VAL A 73 -15.80 -12.23 8.27
N PHE A 74 -15.50 -11.38 7.31
CA PHE A 74 -14.98 -11.75 6.00
C PHE A 74 -13.58 -11.17 5.81
N ALA A 75 -12.69 -11.88 5.10
CA ALA A 75 -11.44 -11.31 4.62
C ALA A 75 -11.42 -11.33 3.08
N TYR A 76 -11.16 -10.16 2.49
CA TYR A 76 -11.07 -10.01 1.03
C TYR A 76 -9.67 -9.61 0.59
N ALA A 77 -9.08 -10.40 -0.32
CA ALA A 77 -7.78 -10.13 -0.92
C ALA A 77 -6.66 -9.88 0.11
N GLY A 78 -6.76 -10.51 1.30
CA GLY A 78 -5.72 -10.41 2.33
C GLY A 78 -4.46 -11.17 1.93
N CYS A 79 -3.30 -10.77 2.45
CA CYS A 79 -2.08 -11.53 2.22
C CYS A 79 -1.15 -11.57 3.43
N PHE A 80 -0.28 -12.60 3.41
CA PHE A 80 0.77 -12.77 4.39
C PHE A 80 2.03 -11.96 4.09
N GLY A 81 2.08 -11.26 2.95
CA GLY A 81 3.27 -10.55 2.50
C GLY A 81 4.48 -11.49 2.44
N PRO A 82 5.63 -11.09 3.00
CA PRO A 82 6.83 -11.92 3.03
C PRO A 82 6.80 -13.05 4.08
N THR A 83 5.74 -13.14 4.90
CA THR A 83 5.63 -14.18 5.95
C THR A 83 5.48 -15.56 5.32
N THR A 84 6.28 -16.50 5.80
CA THR A 84 6.24 -17.91 5.40
C THR A 84 5.68 -18.78 6.52
N ILE A 85 5.37 -20.03 6.20
CA ILE A 85 4.98 -21.03 7.22
C ILE A 85 6.09 -21.24 8.26
N THR A 86 7.35 -21.17 7.83
CA THR A 86 8.50 -21.29 8.73
C THR A 86 8.57 -20.12 9.72
N ASP A 87 8.21 -18.92 9.30
CA ASP A 87 8.15 -17.76 10.21
C ASP A 87 7.06 -17.93 11.26
N ILE A 88 5.89 -18.45 10.87
CA ILE A 88 4.78 -18.75 11.79
C ILE A 88 5.22 -19.75 12.86
N GLN A 89 5.92 -20.81 12.45
CA GLN A 89 6.45 -21.84 13.35
C GLN A 89 7.56 -21.29 14.26
N ALA A 90 8.51 -20.55 13.69
CA ALA A 90 9.62 -19.94 14.44
C ALA A 90 9.11 -18.94 15.50
N LYS A 91 8.07 -18.19 15.18
CA LYS A 91 7.40 -17.27 16.14
C LYS A 91 6.45 -17.97 17.12
N ARG A 92 6.24 -19.28 16.99
CA ARG A 92 5.33 -20.08 17.82
C ARG A 92 3.91 -19.52 17.89
N CYS A 93 3.41 -18.95 16.79
CA CYS A 93 2.09 -18.33 16.74
C CYS A 93 1.08 -19.11 15.85
N GLU A 94 1.38 -20.37 15.52
CA GLU A 94 0.53 -21.19 14.65
C GLU A 94 -0.90 -21.31 15.17
N SER A 95 -1.09 -21.56 16.48
CA SER A 95 -2.43 -21.66 17.08
C SER A 95 -3.21 -20.36 16.98
N PHE A 96 -2.54 -19.22 17.14
CA PHE A 96 -3.16 -17.89 16.96
C PHE A 96 -3.58 -17.67 15.52
N VAL A 97 -2.70 -17.97 14.56
CA VAL A 97 -2.98 -17.81 13.13
C VAL A 97 -4.13 -18.73 12.69
N ARG A 98 -4.06 -20.00 13.06
CA ARG A 98 -5.09 -21.01 12.77
C ARG A 98 -6.45 -20.57 13.33
N GLY A 99 -6.54 -20.27 14.61
CA GLY A 99 -7.79 -19.84 15.24
C GLY A 99 -8.32 -18.55 14.64
N GLY A 100 -7.45 -17.63 14.23
CA GLY A 100 -7.83 -16.42 13.53
C GLY A 100 -8.46 -16.70 12.15
N LEU A 101 -7.84 -17.56 11.35
CA LEU A 101 -8.40 -17.96 10.05
C LEU A 101 -9.74 -18.69 10.20
N GLU A 102 -9.88 -19.55 11.21
CA GLU A 102 -11.11 -20.30 11.54
C GLU A 102 -12.24 -19.38 12.06
N ASN A 103 -11.93 -18.22 12.59
CA ASN A 103 -12.93 -17.20 13.00
C ASN A 103 -13.58 -16.48 11.80
N LEU A 104 -13.01 -16.60 10.60
CA LEU A 104 -13.54 -15.90 9.43
C LEU A 104 -14.67 -16.72 8.79
N THR A 105 -15.81 -16.07 8.55
CA THR A 105 -16.97 -16.68 7.87
C THR A 105 -16.61 -17.08 6.44
N ALA A 106 -15.85 -16.25 5.74
CA ALA A 106 -15.22 -16.56 4.46
C ALA A 106 -13.99 -15.69 4.26
N LEU A 107 -13.02 -16.21 3.51
CA LEU A 107 -11.80 -15.48 3.19
C LEU A 107 -11.34 -15.74 1.76
N SER A 108 -10.70 -14.74 1.18
CA SER A 108 -9.98 -14.81 -0.08
C SER A 108 -8.63 -14.13 0.05
N VAL A 109 -7.69 -14.52 -0.77
CA VAL A 109 -6.33 -13.98 -0.76
C VAL A 109 -5.96 -13.40 -2.12
N ARG A 110 -4.88 -12.62 -2.19
CA ARG A 110 -4.44 -12.04 -3.46
C ARG A 110 -3.19 -12.68 -4.07
N ASP A 111 -2.59 -13.66 -3.39
CA ASP A 111 -1.35 -14.29 -3.84
C ASP A 111 -1.25 -15.77 -3.45
N ARG A 112 -0.37 -16.47 -4.18
CA ARG A 112 -0.17 -17.91 -4.02
C ARG A 112 0.45 -18.29 -2.69
N ASN A 113 1.40 -17.51 -2.16
CA ASN A 113 2.00 -17.77 -0.86
C ASN A 113 0.95 -17.80 0.24
N SER A 114 0.02 -16.84 0.21
CA SER A 114 -1.06 -16.76 1.19
C SER A 114 -2.04 -17.92 1.08
N HIS A 115 -2.39 -18.33 -0.14
CA HIS A 115 -3.18 -19.52 -0.38
C HIS A 115 -2.54 -20.77 0.22
N ASP A 116 -1.27 -21.03 -0.11
CA ASP A 116 -0.55 -22.23 0.32
C ASP A 116 -0.36 -22.29 1.84
N ILE A 117 -0.18 -21.13 2.51
CA ILE A 117 -0.14 -21.04 3.96
C ILE A 117 -1.48 -21.45 4.57
N ILE A 118 -2.59 -20.92 4.06
CA ILE A 118 -3.94 -21.20 4.57
C ILE A 118 -4.29 -22.67 4.36
N GLU A 119 -4.09 -23.19 3.15
CA GLU A 119 -4.31 -24.61 2.84
C GLU A 119 -3.53 -25.53 3.80
N LYS A 120 -2.26 -25.20 4.05
CA LYS A 120 -1.42 -25.98 4.95
C LYS A 120 -1.85 -25.90 6.42
N LEU A 121 -2.34 -24.73 6.86
CA LEU A 121 -2.69 -24.52 8.27
C LEU A 121 -4.07 -25.07 8.61
N ILE A 122 -5.08 -24.84 7.79
CA ILE A 122 -6.48 -25.19 8.09
C ILE A 122 -7.12 -26.13 7.06
N GLY A 123 -6.38 -26.54 6.02
CA GLY A 123 -6.88 -27.46 4.98
C GLY A 123 -7.97 -26.87 4.08
N GLN A 124 -8.08 -25.54 4.04
CA GLN A 124 -9.09 -24.85 3.24
C GLN A 124 -8.47 -24.37 1.92
N ASP A 125 -9.08 -24.77 0.81
CA ASP A 125 -8.80 -24.21 -0.52
C ASP A 125 -9.53 -22.86 -0.64
N VAL A 126 -8.77 -21.78 -0.72
CA VAL A 126 -9.29 -20.40 -0.73
C VAL A 126 -9.08 -19.76 -2.10
N GLU A 127 -10.04 -18.95 -2.53
CA GLU A 127 -9.93 -18.27 -3.81
C GLU A 127 -8.81 -17.22 -3.82
N ILE A 128 -8.05 -17.20 -4.92
CA ILE A 128 -7.12 -16.11 -5.22
C ILE A 128 -7.88 -15.09 -6.06
N VAL A 129 -8.06 -13.90 -5.51
CA VAL A 129 -8.81 -12.79 -6.12
C VAL A 129 -7.90 -11.62 -6.43
N CYS A 130 -8.33 -10.70 -7.30
CA CYS A 130 -7.55 -9.51 -7.57
C CYS A 130 -7.64 -8.50 -6.41
N ASP A 131 -6.60 -7.67 -6.30
CA ASP A 131 -6.60 -6.53 -5.38
C ASP A 131 -7.77 -5.58 -5.66
N PRO A 132 -8.45 -5.03 -4.63
CA PRO A 132 -9.62 -4.15 -4.82
C PRO A 132 -9.31 -2.89 -5.65
N VAL A 133 -8.08 -2.41 -5.69
CA VAL A 133 -7.68 -1.28 -6.57
C VAL A 133 -7.86 -1.66 -8.04
N LEU A 134 -7.46 -2.87 -8.43
CA LEU A 134 -7.67 -3.38 -9.79
C LEU A 134 -9.14 -3.70 -10.06
N LEU A 135 -9.85 -4.23 -9.06
CA LEU A 135 -11.26 -4.59 -9.19
C LEU A 135 -12.14 -3.35 -9.45
N TYR A 136 -11.90 -2.28 -8.71
CA TYR A 136 -12.64 -1.02 -8.87
C TYR A 136 -12.28 -0.29 -10.16
N GLY A 137 -10.99 -0.26 -10.51
CA GLY A 137 -10.48 0.21 -11.80
C GLY A 137 -10.43 1.73 -11.98
N TYR A 138 -11.05 2.51 -11.12
CA TYR A 138 -11.02 4.00 -11.10
C TYR A 138 -11.28 4.69 -12.45
N LYS A 139 -12.11 4.09 -13.32
CA LYS A 139 -12.32 4.57 -14.69
C LYS A 139 -12.90 5.98 -14.75
N ASP A 140 -13.88 6.26 -13.90
CA ASP A 140 -14.56 7.55 -13.88
C ASP A 140 -13.68 8.64 -13.29
N GLU A 141 -12.95 8.33 -12.22
CA GLU A 141 -11.99 9.24 -11.62
C GLU A 141 -10.85 9.57 -12.59
N LEU A 142 -10.29 8.57 -13.25
CA LEU A 142 -9.20 8.75 -14.21
C LEU A 142 -9.56 9.66 -15.39
N GLN A 143 -10.83 9.66 -15.80
CA GLN A 143 -11.30 10.55 -16.88
C GLN A 143 -11.45 12.00 -16.43
N THR A 144 -11.82 12.22 -15.16
CA THR A 144 -12.13 13.55 -14.62
C THR A 144 -10.95 14.22 -13.93
N LEU A 145 -9.94 13.45 -13.52
CA LEU A 145 -8.76 13.98 -12.84
C LEU A 145 -7.94 14.93 -13.73
N PRO A 146 -7.56 16.11 -13.21
CA PRO A 146 -6.79 17.09 -13.98
C PRO A 146 -5.38 16.61 -14.27
N LYS A 147 -4.77 17.19 -15.31
CA LYS A 147 -3.34 17.03 -15.57
C LYS A 147 -2.54 17.77 -14.50
N VAL A 148 -1.63 17.06 -13.82
CA VAL A 148 -0.98 17.57 -12.59
C VAL A 148 0.45 18.10 -12.81
N VAL A 149 1.12 17.70 -13.88
CA VAL A 149 2.50 18.14 -14.20
C VAL A 149 2.58 18.61 -15.65
N GLN A 150 3.19 19.80 -15.85
CA GLN A 150 3.31 20.40 -17.18
C GLN A 150 4.47 19.80 -18.00
N LYS A 151 5.56 19.40 -17.34
CA LYS A 151 6.76 18.87 -17.99
C LYS A 151 6.75 17.34 -17.98
N PRO A 152 7.27 16.68 -19.02
CA PRO A 152 7.45 15.23 -19.01
C PRO A 152 8.28 14.78 -17.80
N TYR A 153 7.86 13.68 -17.15
CA TYR A 153 8.52 13.21 -15.95
C TYR A 153 8.55 11.69 -15.84
N LEU A 154 9.55 11.23 -15.10
CA LEU A 154 9.67 9.90 -14.56
C LEU A 154 9.13 9.94 -13.13
N LEU A 155 8.21 9.04 -12.83
CA LEU A 155 7.64 8.91 -11.50
C LEU A 155 8.41 7.87 -10.69
N VAL A 156 8.78 8.23 -9.46
CA VAL A 156 9.36 7.32 -8.47
C VAL A 156 8.33 7.10 -7.36
N TYR A 157 7.89 5.84 -7.19
CA TYR A 157 6.97 5.45 -6.13
C TYR A 157 7.55 4.31 -5.33
N ALA A 158 8.27 4.66 -4.28
CA ALA A 158 9.01 3.74 -3.43
C ALA A 158 8.98 4.22 -1.97
N TYR A 159 9.05 3.30 -1.01
CA TYR A 159 9.12 3.69 0.39
C TYR A 159 10.34 4.58 0.66
N ASP A 160 10.21 5.52 1.61
CA ASP A 160 11.22 6.54 1.94
C ASP A 160 12.63 5.99 2.23
N ASN A 161 12.73 4.73 2.64
CA ASN A 161 14.01 4.08 2.95
C ASN A 161 14.53 3.19 1.82
N ASN A 162 13.75 3.02 0.74
CA ASN A 162 14.09 2.22 -0.41
C ASN A 162 14.65 3.10 -1.55
N MET A 163 15.20 2.47 -2.58
CA MET A 163 15.77 3.15 -3.76
C MET A 163 16.77 4.26 -3.39
N ASN A 164 17.57 4.01 -2.34
CA ASN A 164 18.62 4.92 -1.88
C ASN A 164 20.03 4.39 -2.18
N ASN A 165 20.13 3.24 -2.84
CA ASN A 165 21.39 2.72 -3.33
C ASN A 165 21.96 3.67 -4.40
N ILE A 166 23.23 4.02 -4.30
CA ILE A 166 23.86 4.99 -5.19
C ILE A 166 23.83 4.56 -6.66
N GLN A 167 23.94 3.25 -6.92
CA GLN A 167 23.93 2.70 -8.28
C GLN A 167 22.53 2.80 -8.90
N GLU A 168 21.48 2.46 -8.14
CA GLU A 168 20.07 2.61 -8.55
C GLU A 168 19.73 4.08 -8.84
N VAL A 169 20.06 4.95 -7.92
CA VAL A 169 19.83 6.41 -8.06
C VAL A 169 20.55 6.96 -9.30
N GLN A 170 21.80 6.56 -9.53
CA GLN A 170 22.56 6.98 -10.70
C GLN A 170 21.95 6.44 -12.01
N ALA A 171 21.49 5.20 -12.03
CA ALA A 171 20.82 4.62 -13.18
C ALA A 171 19.53 5.37 -13.52
N ILE A 172 18.67 5.64 -12.53
CA ILE A 172 17.43 6.39 -12.71
C ILE A 172 17.72 7.81 -13.21
N LYS A 173 18.67 8.52 -12.60
CA LYS A 173 19.07 9.86 -13.03
C LYS A 173 19.63 9.90 -14.45
N LYS A 174 20.44 8.91 -14.82
CA LYS A 174 20.99 8.77 -16.18
C LYS A 174 19.88 8.54 -17.20
N TYR A 175 18.93 7.67 -16.88
CA TYR A 175 17.76 7.40 -17.73
C TYR A 175 16.90 8.65 -17.93
N ALA A 176 16.53 9.32 -16.84
CA ALA A 176 15.73 10.55 -16.89
C ALA A 176 16.42 11.67 -17.68
N LYS A 177 17.71 11.89 -17.42
CA LYS A 177 18.50 12.91 -18.14
C LYS A 177 18.57 12.65 -19.64
N ALA A 178 18.77 11.38 -20.05
CA ALA A 178 18.85 11.00 -21.47
C ALA A 178 17.53 11.27 -22.24
N ARG A 179 16.41 11.34 -21.51
CA ARG A 179 15.05 11.56 -22.06
C ARG A 179 14.49 12.94 -21.74
N GLY A 180 15.23 13.82 -21.08
CA GLY A 180 14.77 15.14 -20.69
C GLY A 180 13.62 15.11 -19.66
N LEU A 181 13.54 14.05 -18.85
CA LEU A 181 12.49 13.86 -17.86
C LEU A 181 12.87 14.47 -16.52
N GLN A 182 11.90 15.11 -15.87
CA GLN A 182 11.99 15.48 -14.47
C GLN A 182 11.70 14.27 -13.59
N ILE A 183 12.41 14.10 -12.47
CA ILE A 183 12.15 12.99 -11.53
C ILE A 183 11.20 13.48 -10.44
N VAL A 184 10.02 12.87 -10.36
CA VAL A 184 8.95 13.27 -9.44
C VAL A 184 8.59 12.10 -8.53
N SER A 185 8.57 12.36 -7.20
CA SER A 185 8.13 11.37 -6.22
C SER A 185 6.87 11.87 -5.49
N PRO A 186 5.68 11.36 -5.85
CA PRO A 186 4.45 11.64 -5.12
C PRO A 186 4.26 10.67 -3.95
N GLY A 187 3.86 11.20 -2.79
CA GLY A 187 3.51 10.41 -1.62
C GLY A 187 4.69 9.88 -0.78
N PHE A 188 5.91 9.88 -1.30
CA PHE A 188 7.14 9.49 -0.59
C PHE A 188 8.23 10.54 -0.77
N TYR A 189 9.18 10.60 0.18
CA TYR A 189 10.24 11.60 0.17
C TYR A 189 11.59 10.99 -0.19
N HIS A 190 12.11 11.37 -1.35
CA HIS A 190 13.46 11.03 -1.81
C HIS A 190 14.25 12.30 -2.07
N ASP A 191 15.30 12.55 -1.30
CA ASP A 191 16.10 13.78 -1.39
C ASP A 191 16.88 13.94 -2.70
N TRP A 192 16.95 12.87 -3.47
CA TRP A 192 17.59 12.83 -4.78
C TRP A 192 16.64 13.06 -5.96
N CYS A 193 15.31 13.08 -5.73
CA CYS A 193 14.32 13.45 -6.73
C CYS A 193 14.26 14.98 -6.92
N ASP A 194 13.90 15.42 -8.12
CA ASP A 194 13.74 16.84 -8.42
C ASP A 194 12.54 17.45 -7.69
N LYS A 195 11.48 16.67 -7.54
CA LYS A 195 10.28 17.08 -6.79
C LYS A 195 9.77 15.95 -5.91
N ASN A 196 9.44 16.30 -4.66
CA ASN A 196 8.69 15.47 -3.73
C ASN A 196 7.33 16.14 -3.50
N ILE A 197 6.24 15.43 -3.76
CA ILE A 197 4.90 15.99 -3.79
C ILE A 197 3.99 15.21 -2.85
N ASN A 198 3.24 15.94 -2.03
CA ASN A 198 2.19 15.36 -1.19
C ASN A 198 0.86 15.43 -1.93
N VAL A 199 0.18 14.30 -2.02
CA VAL A 199 -1.10 14.16 -2.70
C VAL A 199 -2.04 13.26 -1.89
N ASP A 200 -3.33 13.41 -2.10
CA ASP A 200 -4.33 12.43 -1.68
C ASP A 200 -4.29 11.20 -2.60
N PRO A 201 -4.88 10.07 -2.16
CA PRO A 201 -4.82 8.81 -2.90
C PRO A 201 -5.46 8.85 -4.29
N VAL A 202 -6.51 9.66 -4.50
CA VAL A 202 -7.19 9.76 -5.79
C VAL A 202 -6.37 10.62 -6.76
N THR A 203 -5.89 11.78 -6.29
CA THR A 203 -4.99 12.63 -7.09
C THR A 203 -3.68 11.92 -7.46
N LEU A 204 -3.21 10.98 -6.62
CA LEU A 204 -2.04 10.16 -6.92
C LEU A 204 -2.16 9.42 -8.26
N LEU A 205 -3.35 8.94 -8.61
CA LEU A 205 -3.60 8.27 -9.90
C LEU A 205 -3.28 9.16 -11.11
N SER A 206 -3.49 10.48 -11.01
CA SER A 206 -3.12 11.41 -12.08
C SER A 206 -1.61 11.41 -12.33
N TYR A 207 -0.82 11.28 -11.26
CA TYR A 207 0.64 11.21 -11.39
C TYR A 207 1.10 9.94 -12.07
N PHE A 208 0.43 8.81 -11.82
CA PHE A 208 0.70 7.55 -12.54
C PHE A 208 0.27 7.66 -14.01
N ARG A 209 -0.95 8.15 -14.29
CA ARG A 209 -1.52 8.28 -15.64
C ARG A 209 -0.67 9.16 -16.56
N ASP A 210 -0.17 10.27 -16.03
CA ASP A 210 0.52 11.30 -16.82
C ASP A 210 2.05 11.09 -16.87
N ALA A 211 2.60 10.10 -16.16
CA ALA A 211 4.02 9.77 -16.18
C ALA A 211 4.45 9.19 -17.53
N GLN A 212 5.67 9.54 -17.98
CA GLN A 212 6.28 8.89 -19.16
C GLN A 212 6.77 7.48 -18.84
N CYS A 213 7.20 7.26 -17.61
CA CYS A 213 7.53 5.93 -17.06
C CYS A 213 7.47 5.98 -15.53
N VAL A 214 7.34 4.82 -14.93
CA VAL A 214 7.28 4.62 -13.48
C VAL A 214 8.42 3.73 -13.02
N VAL A 215 9.04 4.09 -11.92
CA VAL A 215 9.99 3.24 -11.19
C VAL A 215 9.42 3.00 -9.81
N THR A 216 9.17 1.75 -9.47
CA THR A 216 8.57 1.35 -8.20
C THR A 216 9.15 0.04 -7.68
N ASP A 217 9.18 -0.10 -6.35
CA ASP A 217 9.48 -1.35 -5.64
C ASP A 217 8.31 -1.80 -4.78
N THR A 218 7.14 -1.16 -4.97
CA THR A 218 5.95 -1.45 -4.18
C THR A 218 4.91 -2.21 -4.99
N PHE A 219 4.16 -3.09 -4.33
CA PHE A 219 3.04 -3.79 -4.93
C PHE A 219 2.03 -2.80 -5.54
N HIS A 220 1.57 -1.82 -4.76
CA HIS A 220 0.57 -0.85 -5.24
C HIS A 220 1.12 0.10 -6.31
N GLY A 221 2.42 0.37 -6.35
CA GLY A 221 3.03 1.10 -7.46
C GLY A 221 2.89 0.35 -8.78
N SER A 222 3.14 -0.97 -8.76
CA SER A 222 2.93 -1.83 -9.93
C SER A 222 1.46 -1.92 -10.31
N VAL A 223 0.57 -2.12 -9.32
CA VAL A 223 -0.89 -2.17 -9.54
C VAL A 223 -1.40 -0.88 -10.19
N MET A 224 -1.04 0.29 -9.66
CA MET A 224 -1.45 1.58 -10.23
C MET A 224 -0.89 1.81 -11.64
N SER A 225 0.35 1.36 -11.89
CA SER A 225 0.95 1.45 -13.24
C SER A 225 0.19 0.60 -14.26
N ILE A 226 -0.17 -0.63 -13.88
CA ILE A 226 -1.00 -1.50 -14.74
C ILE A 226 -2.37 -0.87 -14.98
N LEU A 227 -2.99 -0.31 -13.95
CA LEU A 227 -4.30 0.32 -14.02
C LEU A 227 -4.37 1.45 -15.05
N VAL A 228 -3.30 2.22 -15.18
CA VAL A 228 -3.23 3.37 -16.11
C VAL A 228 -2.44 3.07 -17.40
N ASN A 229 -1.99 1.83 -17.62
CA ASN A 229 -1.09 1.43 -18.71
C ASN A 229 0.20 2.26 -18.78
N ALA A 230 0.77 2.59 -17.63
CA ALA A 230 2.06 3.28 -17.58
C ALA A 230 3.21 2.34 -17.95
N GLU A 231 4.25 2.89 -18.60
CA GLU A 231 5.51 2.17 -18.81
C GLU A 231 6.21 1.99 -17.43
N LEU A 232 6.53 0.74 -17.10
CA LEU A 232 7.23 0.32 -15.86
C LEU A 232 8.71 0.10 -16.12
#